data_4f77969ad5797935f53900c9f2d09d75
#
_entry.id   4f77969ad5797935f53900c9f2d09d75
#
_cell.length_a   1.000
_cell.length_b   1.000
_cell.length_c   1.000
_cell.angle_alpha   90.00
_cell.angle_beta   90.00
_cell.angle_gamma   90.00
#
_symmetry.space_group_name_H-M   'P 1'
#
loop_
_entity.id
_entity.type
_entity.pdbx_description
1 polymer ?
#
loop_
_entity_poly.entity_id
_entity_poly.type
_entity_poly.pdbx_seq_one_letter_code
_entity_poly.pdbx_strand_id
1 'polypeptide(L)'
;KTSSFPTFPAPRVVSGCPGEKHTAILTPSADMKVRIWEGDGNPRTTYQEYLAETQNILAGKVLAGVQCVIFDGMHKMQKVCLDAGKATAGDSFKGWEEGKKNFVTWLDMAYKSEVPVIVWTCWAAAERVDELSLETNPGKVKKGYYPDLIGKDQREILGEYPVIYQ
;
A
#
# COMPACT_ATOMS: atom_id res chain seq x y z
N LYS A 1 9.81 9.83 -5.04
CA LYS A 1 9.51 8.54 -4.35
C LYS A 1 10.29 7.37 -4.96
N THR A 2 10.05 7.03 -6.22
CA THR A 2 10.66 5.85 -6.89
C THR A 2 12.17 5.95 -7.06
N SER A 3 12.74 7.14 -7.12
CA SER A 3 14.20 7.33 -7.26
C SER A 3 15.02 6.86 -6.05
N SER A 4 14.40 6.75 -4.87
CA SER A 4 15.08 6.27 -3.66
C SER A 4 15.04 4.74 -3.50
N PHE A 5 14.24 4.01 -4.27
CA PHE A 5 14.13 2.55 -4.13
C PHE A 5 15.45 1.79 -4.29
N PRO A 6 16.40 2.20 -5.17
CA PRO A 6 17.71 1.57 -5.25
C PRO A 6 18.57 1.69 -4.00
N THR A 7 18.24 2.57 -3.05
CA THR A 7 19.01 2.75 -1.81
C THR A 7 18.61 1.79 -0.68
N PHE A 8 17.47 1.09 -0.82
CA PHE A 8 17.04 0.09 0.16
C PHE A 8 17.89 -1.20 0.09
N PRO A 9 17.89 -2.02 1.15
CA PRO A 9 18.65 -3.27 1.17
C PRO A 9 18.41 -4.16 -0.04
N ALA A 10 19.46 -4.80 -0.52
CA ALA A 10 19.43 -5.74 -1.66
C ALA A 10 19.68 -7.19 -1.17
N PRO A 11 19.18 -8.22 -1.85
CA PRO A 11 18.27 -8.16 -3.01
C PRO A 11 16.88 -7.65 -2.67
N ARG A 12 16.25 -6.93 -3.60
CA ARG A 12 14.96 -6.28 -3.37
C ARG A 12 13.95 -6.55 -4.49
N VAL A 13 12.66 -6.52 -4.11
CA VAL A 13 11.55 -6.56 -5.05
C VAL A 13 10.74 -5.28 -4.90
N VAL A 14 10.49 -4.61 -6.02
CA VAL A 14 9.56 -3.48 -6.09
C VAL A 14 8.30 -3.95 -6.81
N SER A 15 7.19 -3.97 -6.10
CA SER A 15 5.89 -4.38 -6.63
C SER A 15 4.95 -3.17 -6.70
N GLY A 16 4.65 -2.71 -7.91
CA GLY A 16 3.58 -1.72 -8.13
C GLY A 16 2.23 -2.33 -7.77
N CYS A 17 1.50 -1.72 -6.85
CA CYS A 17 0.12 -2.12 -6.56
C CYS A 17 -0.76 -1.95 -7.81
N PRO A 18 -1.84 -2.72 -7.97
CA PRO A 18 -2.68 -2.66 -9.16
C PRO A 18 -3.15 -1.23 -9.47
N GLY A 19 -2.87 -0.77 -10.70
CA GLY A 19 -3.13 0.59 -11.14
C GLY A 19 -2.05 1.63 -10.79
N GLU A 20 -0.93 1.22 -10.15
CA GLU A 20 0.23 2.10 -9.97
C GLU A 20 1.14 2.05 -11.21
N LYS A 21 1.31 3.19 -11.86
CA LYS A 21 2.06 3.30 -13.13
C LYS A 21 3.48 3.82 -12.95
N HIS A 22 3.77 4.51 -11.83
CA HIS A 22 5.08 5.11 -11.62
C HIS A 22 6.19 4.07 -11.39
N THR A 23 5.86 2.90 -10.92
CA THR A 23 6.80 1.78 -10.76
C THR A 23 7.44 1.38 -12.10
N ALA A 24 6.75 1.62 -13.23
CA ALA A 24 7.23 1.28 -14.58
C ALA A 24 8.47 2.06 -15.03
N ILE A 25 8.79 3.17 -14.38
CA ILE A 25 10.01 3.94 -14.70
C ILE A 25 11.30 3.32 -14.14
N LEU A 26 11.18 2.34 -13.25
CA LEU A 26 12.34 1.67 -12.65
C LEU A 26 12.96 0.69 -13.62
N THR A 27 14.28 0.71 -13.69
CA THR A 27 15.04 -0.26 -14.46
C THR A 27 15.43 -1.43 -13.54
N PRO A 28 15.02 -2.68 -13.84
CA PRO A 28 15.46 -3.84 -13.09
C PRO A 28 16.98 -4.01 -13.15
N SER A 29 17.54 -4.62 -12.10
CA SER A 29 18.97 -4.99 -12.02
C SER A 29 19.13 -6.41 -11.50
N ALA A 30 20.36 -6.90 -11.35
CA ALA A 30 20.62 -8.24 -10.83
C ALA A 30 20.07 -8.42 -9.41
N ASP A 31 20.10 -7.37 -8.62
CA ASP A 31 19.69 -7.34 -7.22
C ASP A 31 18.35 -6.62 -6.99
N MET A 32 17.65 -6.22 -8.06
CA MET A 32 16.34 -5.57 -7.99
C MET A 32 15.39 -6.10 -9.06
N LYS A 33 14.33 -6.73 -8.64
CA LYS A 33 13.21 -7.12 -9.51
C LYS A 33 12.10 -6.08 -9.42
N VAL A 34 11.53 -5.75 -10.57
CA VAL A 34 10.38 -4.85 -10.67
C VAL A 34 9.18 -5.62 -11.20
N ARG A 35 8.07 -5.52 -10.50
CA ARG A 35 6.81 -6.15 -10.85
C ARG A 35 5.75 -5.08 -11.03
N ILE A 36 5.08 -5.09 -12.15
CA ILE A 36 4.00 -4.16 -12.48
C ILE A 36 2.73 -4.98 -12.63
N TRP A 37 1.66 -4.51 -12.05
CA TRP A 37 0.38 -5.19 -12.08
C TRP A 37 -0.71 -4.26 -12.60
N GLU A 38 -1.28 -4.58 -13.75
CA GLU A 38 -2.34 -3.78 -14.35
C GLU A 38 -3.74 -4.25 -13.93
N GLY A 39 -3.89 -5.54 -13.62
CA GLY A 39 -5.19 -6.17 -13.38
C GLY A 39 -5.96 -6.44 -14.67
N ASP A 40 -7.01 -7.23 -14.58
CA ASP A 40 -7.89 -7.60 -15.70
C ASP A 40 -9.17 -6.76 -15.80
N GLY A 41 -9.31 -5.75 -14.95
CA GLY A 41 -10.50 -4.90 -14.84
C GLY A 41 -11.59 -5.48 -13.93
N ASN A 42 -11.48 -6.73 -13.50
CA ASN A 42 -12.38 -7.31 -12.50
C ASN A 42 -11.76 -7.16 -11.09
N PRO A 43 -12.39 -6.42 -10.18
CA PRO A 43 -11.79 -6.16 -8.86
C PRO A 43 -11.53 -7.42 -8.03
N ARG A 44 -12.38 -8.44 -8.12
CA ARG A 44 -12.19 -9.69 -7.37
C ARG A 44 -10.99 -10.46 -7.88
N THR A 45 -10.90 -10.66 -9.19
CA THR A 45 -9.79 -11.36 -9.83
C THR A 45 -8.48 -10.61 -9.57
N THR A 46 -8.49 -9.29 -9.79
CA THR A 46 -7.33 -8.43 -9.53
C THR A 46 -6.85 -8.55 -8.08
N TYR A 47 -7.76 -8.52 -7.11
CA TYR A 47 -7.41 -8.70 -5.70
C TYR A 47 -6.78 -10.06 -5.42
N GLN A 48 -7.43 -11.15 -5.89
CA GLN A 48 -6.97 -12.52 -5.64
C GLN A 48 -5.61 -12.80 -6.25
N GLU A 49 -5.42 -12.38 -7.50
CA GLU A 49 -4.16 -12.58 -8.21
C GLU A 49 -3.03 -11.76 -7.60
N TYR A 50 -3.29 -10.51 -7.22
CA TYR A 50 -2.28 -9.70 -6.57
C TYR A 50 -1.94 -10.20 -5.16
N LEU A 51 -2.91 -10.77 -4.46
CA LEU A 51 -2.67 -11.43 -3.17
C LEU A 51 -1.76 -12.64 -3.35
N ALA A 52 -2.01 -13.48 -4.36
CA ALA A 52 -1.17 -14.63 -4.69
C ALA A 52 0.25 -14.20 -5.12
N GLU A 53 0.37 -13.13 -5.91
CA GLU A 53 1.67 -12.56 -6.27
C GLU A 53 2.42 -12.03 -5.06
N THR A 54 1.72 -11.34 -4.15
CA THR A 54 2.30 -10.88 -2.87
C THR A 54 2.88 -12.07 -2.09
N GLN A 55 2.14 -13.18 -1.98
CA GLN A 55 2.63 -14.40 -1.33
C GLN A 55 3.89 -14.95 -2.00
N ASN A 56 3.94 -14.97 -3.34
CA ASN A 56 5.10 -15.46 -4.09
C ASN A 56 6.33 -14.54 -3.87
N ILE A 57 6.13 -13.24 -3.82
CA ILE A 57 7.20 -12.27 -3.53
C ILE A 57 7.75 -12.51 -2.12
N LEU A 58 6.88 -12.55 -1.12
CA LEU A 58 7.26 -12.70 0.28
C LEU A 58 7.90 -14.07 0.58
N ALA A 59 7.50 -15.11 -0.14
CA ALA A 59 8.12 -16.44 -0.08
C ALA A 59 9.45 -16.56 -0.85
N GLY A 60 9.96 -15.47 -1.41
CA GLY A 60 11.23 -15.49 -2.17
C GLY A 60 11.18 -16.19 -3.53
N LYS A 61 9.99 -16.52 -4.05
CA LYS A 61 9.84 -17.21 -5.35
C LYS A 61 10.15 -16.30 -6.54
N VAL A 62 10.02 -14.98 -6.36
CA VAL A 62 10.32 -13.98 -7.41
C VAL A 62 11.80 -13.61 -7.40
N LEU A 63 12.40 -13.55 -6.22
CA LEU A 63 13.83 -13.29 -6.03
C LEU A 63 14.30 -14.00 -4.77
N ALA A 64 15.19 -14.96 -4.92
CA ALA A 64 15.73 -15.70 -3.78
C ALA A 64 16.54 -14.80 -2.85
N GLY A 65 16.40 -15.01 -1.54
CA GLY A 65 17.14 -14.25 -0.51
C GLY A 65 16.73 -12.78 -0.41
N VAL A 66 15.50 -12.43 -0.83
CA VAL A 66 14.98 -11.06 -0.78
C VAL A 66 15.14 -10.45 0.63
N GLN A 67 15.75 -9.27 0.70
CA GLN A 67 15.98 -8.52 1.92
C GLN A 67 15.02 -7.35 2.09
N CYS A 68 14.46 -6.86 0.99
CA CYS A 68 13.53 -5.76 1.00
C CYS A 68 12.41 -5.95 -0.03
N VAL A 69 11.18 -5.74 0.39
CA VAL A 69 10.03 -5.66 -0.52
C VAL A 69 9.40 -4.29 -0.40
N ILE A 70 9.21 -3.63 -1.53
CA ILE A 70 8.60 -2.31 -1.62
C ILE A 70 7.27 -2.46 -2.38
N PHE A 71 6.17 -2.21 -1.68
CA PHE A 71 4.84 -2.14 -2.27
C PHE A 71 4.54 -0.69 -2.63
N ASP A 72 4.59 -0.37 -3.92
CA ASP A 72 4.40 1.00 -4.40
C ASP A 72 2.92 1.27 -4.72
N GLY A 73 2.34 2.25 -4.02
CA GLY A 73 0.96 2.66 -4.23
C GLY A 73 -0.07 2.00 -3.30
N MET A 74 0.19 1.92 -1.99
CA MET A 74 -0.74 1.34 -0.99
C MET A 74 -2.19 1.84 -1.14
N HIS A 75 -2.39 3.13 -1.41
CA HIS A 75 -3.72 3.71 -1.64
C HIS A 75 -4.47 3.08 -2.82
N LYS A 76 -3.73 2.63 -3.86
CA LYS A 76 -4.31 1.90 -5.00
C LYS A 76 -4.76 0.51 -4.56
N MET A 77 -3.93 -0.17 -3.76
CA MET A 77 -4.29 -1.48 -3.22
C MET A 77 -5.51 -1.41 -2.32
N GLN A 78 -5.61 -0.40 -1.46
CA GLN A 78 -6.82 -0.19 -0.64
C GLN A 78 -8.06 -0.05 -1.53
N LYS A 79 -7.97 0.72 -2.60
CA LYS A 79 -9.08 0.86 -3.56
C LYS A 79 -9.49 -0.48 -4.18
N VAL A 80 -8.52 -1.29 -4.63
CA VAL A 80 -8.79 -2.63 -5.19
C VAL A 80 -9.48 -3.53 -4.16
N CYS A 81 -9.02 -3.51 -2.90
CA CYS A 81 -9.64 -4.27 -1.81
C CYS A 81 -11.10 -3.86 -1.57
N LEU A 82 -11.37 -2.55 -1.56
CA LEU A 82 -12.73 -2.02 -1.37
C LEU A 82 -13.64 -2.38 -2.55
N ASP A 83 -13.17 -2.23 -3.77
CA ASP A 83 -13.92 -2.58 -4.98
C ASP A 83 -14.20 -4.09 -5.04
N ALA A 84 -13.25 -4.94 -4.63
CA ALA A 84 -13.45 -6.38 -4.52
C ALA A 84 -14.48 -6.75 -3.44
N GLY A 85 -14.45 -6.09 -2.28
CA GLY A 85 -15.43 -6.27 -1.22
C GLY A 85 -16.85 -5.90 -1.67
N LYS A 86 -17.01 -4.76 -2.33
CA LYS A 86 -18.29 -4.33 -2.94
C LYS A 86 -18.79 -5.29 -4.01
N ALA A 87 -17.90 -5.76 -4.86
CA ALA A 87 -18.25 -6.76 -5.88
C ALA A 87 -18.68 -8.10 -5.26
N THR A 88 -18.25 -8.41 -4.03
CA THR A 88 -18.60 -9.64 -3.31
C THR A 88 -19.90 -9.53 -2.51
N ALA A 89 -20.08 -8.44 -1.78
CA ALA A 89 -21.18 -8.28 -0.80
C ALA A 89 -22.13 -7.11 -1.16
N GLY A 90 -21.99 -6.53 -2.35
CA GLY A 90 -22.79 -5.40 -2.84
C GLY A 90 -22.27 -4.05 -2.33
N ASP A 91 -22.80 -2.97 -2.92
CA ASP A 91 -22.48 -1.59 -2.53
C ASP A 91 -23.23 -1.19 -1.26
N SER A 92 -22.86 -1.81 -0.15
CA SER A 92 -23.47 -1.66 1.16
C SER A 92 -22.38 -1.59 2.22
N PHE A 93 -22.79 -1.37 3.46
CA PHE A 93 -21.89 -1.44 4.61
C PHE A 93 -21.11 -2.78 4.68
N LYS A 94 -21.75 -3.90 4.30
CA LYS A 94 -21.10 -5.21 4.24
C LYS A 94 -19.99 -5.28 3.21
N GLY A 95 -20.19 -4.69 2.01
CA GLY A 95 -19.15 -4.60 1.00
C GLY A 95 -17.95 -3.76 1.45
N TRP A 96 -18.22 -2.72 2.22
CA TRP A 96 -17.19 -1.89 2.83
C TRP A 96 -16.39 -2.65 3.90
N GLU A 97 -17.06 -3.38 4.78
CA GLU A 97 -16.39 -4.21 5.80
C GLU A 97 -15.53 -5.30 5.17
N GLU A 98 -16.05 -5.98 4.14
CA GLU A 98 -15.29 -7.00 3.42
C GLU A 98 -14.06 -6.40 2.73
N GLY A 99 -14.20 -5.23 2.13
CA GLY A 99 -13.09 -4.51 1.51
C GLY A 99 -12.00 -4.12 2.51
N LYS A 100 -12.38 -3.64 3.69
CA LYS A 100 -11.43 -3.38 4.77
C LYS A 100 -10.72 -4.65 5.23
N LYS A 101 -11.45 -5.74 5.43
CA LYS A 101 -10.88 -7.02 5.80
C LYS A 101 -9.87 -7.53 4.77
N ASN A 102 -10.18 -7.37 3.48
CA ASN A 102 -9.26 -7.69 2.40
C ASN A 102 -7.95 -6.88 2.51
N PHE A 103 -8.06 -5.59 2.78
CA PHE A 103 -6.89 -4.71 2.92
C PHE A 103 -6.04 -5.07 4.14
N VAL A 104 -6.65 -5.28 5.29
CA VAL A 104 -5.95 -5.74 6.51
C VAL A 104 -5.29 -7.09 6.29
N THR A 105 -5.96 -8.04 5.61
CA THR A 105 -5.38 -9.35 5.27
C THR A 105 -4.10 -9.20 4.45
N TRP A 106 -4.09 -8.29 3.48
CA TRP A 106 -2.89 -8.03 2.67
C TRP A 106 -1.76 -7.39 3.48
N LEU A 107 -2.06 -6.41 4.33
CA LEU A 107 -1.07 -5.79 5.21
C LEU A 107 -0.47 -6.80 6.18
N ASP A 108 -1.31 -7.60 6.83
CA ASP A 108 -0.93 -8.63 7.80
C ASP A 108 -0.02 -9.70 7.16
N MET A 109 -0.30 -10.08 5.92
CA MET A 109 0.54 -11.03 5.20
C MET A 109 1.97 -10.50 5.03
N ALA A 110 2.11 -9.24 4.66
CA ALA A 110 3.42 -8.61 4.52
C ALA A 110 4.10 -8.43 5.88
N TYR A 111 3.37 -7.97 6.90
CA TYR A 111 3.88 -7.76 8.25
C TYR A 111 4.38 -9.05 8.92
N LYS A 112 3.66 -10.17 8.72
CA LYS A 112 4.00 -11.48 9.29
C LYS A 112 5.04 -12.25 8.47
N SER A 113 5.54 -11.68 7.38
CA SER A 113 6.55 -12.31 6.54
C SER A 113 7.93 -12.30 7.20
N GLU A 114 8.80 -13.20 6.76
CA GLU A 114 10.21 -13.26 7.20
C GLU A 114 11.12 -12.27 6.46
N VAL A 115 10.57 -11.46 5.54
CA VAL A 115 11.35 -10.45 4.81
C VAL A 115 11.80 -9.36 5.78
N PRO A 116 13.11 -9.09 5.89
CA PRO A 116 13.65 -8.18 6.90
C PRO A 116 13.13 -6.75 6.80
N VAL A 117 12.84 -6.27 5.60
CA VAL A 117 12.38 -4.90 5.37
C VAL A 117 11.18 -4.90 4.45
N ILE A 118 10.06 -4.39 4.93
CA ILE A 118 8.86 -4.12 4.13
C ILE A 118 8.63 -2.61 4.08
N VAL A 119 8.45 -2.09 2.89
CA VAL A 119 8.18 -0.68 2.64
C VAL A 119 6.85 -0.55 1.89
N TRP A 120 5.98 0.31 2.38
CA TRP A 120 4.80 0.73 1.64
C TRP A 120 4.92 2.19 1.26
N THR A 121 4.66 2.50 0.00
CA THR A 121 4.51 3.90 -0.40
C THR A 121 3.04 4.27 -0.50
N CYS A 122 2.73 5.49 -0.13
CA CYS A 122 1.41 6.05 -0.25
C CYS A 122 1.49 7.51 -0.67
N TRP A 123 0.46 8.04 -1.28
CA TRP A 123 0.35 9.49 -1.43
C TRP A 123 0.08 10.12 -0.05
N ALA A 124 0.62 11.29 0.17
CA ALA A 124 0.32 12.06 1.35
C ALA A 124 -0.89 12.97 1.07
N ALA A 125 -1.92 12.85 1.90
CA ALA A 125 -2.99 13.83 1.98
C ALA A 125 -2.64 14.86 3.03
N ALA A 126 -2.86 16.14 2.75
CA ALA A 126 -2.80 17.17 3.79
C ALA A 126 -3.98 16.98 4.74
N GLU A 127 -3.72 17.11 6.04
CA GLU A 127 -4.80 17.14 7.02
C GLU A 127 -5.77 18.28 6.66
N ARG A 128 -7.05 17.94 6.48
CA ARG A 128 -8.09 18.95 6.41
C ARG A 128 -8.23 19.55 7.81
N VAL A 129 -7.65 20.70 8.00
CA VAL A 129 -7.86 21.48 9.19
C VAL A 129 -9.29 22.02 9.10
N ASP A 130 -10.11 21.69 10.09
CA ASP A 130 -11.45 22.26 10.20
C ASP A 130 -11.31 23.78 10.30
N GLU A 131 -11.97 24.53 9.42
CA GLU A 131 -11.91 26.00 9.39
C GLU A 131 -12.27 26.59 10.76
N LEU A 132 -13.23 25.99 11.46
CA LEU A 132 -13.60 26.38 12.82
C LEU A 132 -12.45 26.22 13.82
N SER A 133 -11.62 25.20 13.67
CA SER A 133 -10.44 24.99 14.50
C SER A 133 -9.33 26.00 14.22
N LEU A 134 -9.23 26.50 12.99
CA LEU A 134 -8.32 27.57 12.60
C LEU A 134 -8.75 28.92 13.21
N GLU A 135 -10.04 29.22 13.21
CA GLU A 135 -10.58 30.46 13.79
C GLU A 135 -10.43 30.49 15.33
N THR A 136 -10.65 29.33 15.97
CA THR A 136 -10.62 29.26 17.44
C THR A 136 -9.23 29.07 18.03
N ASN A 137 -8.28 28.45 17.30
CA ASN A 137 -6.91 28.18 17.78
C ASN A 137 -5.86 28.24 16.65
N PRO A 138 -5.63 29.40 16.03
CA PRO A 138 -4.77 29.52 14.85
C PRO A 138 -3.29 29.12 15.08
N GLY A 139 -2.84 29.14 16.33
CA GLY A 139 -1.44 28.78 16.67
C GLY A 139 -1.23 27.33 17.10
N LYS A 140 -2.29 26.52 17.25
CA LYS A 140 -2.20 25.13 17.74
C LYS A 140 -2.41 24.07 16.66
N VAL A 141 -2.84 24.47 15.48
CA VAL A 141 -3.11 23.55 14.39
C VAL A 141 -1.79 23.17 13.71
N LYS A 142 -1.27 21.99 14.04
CA LYS A 142 -0.15 21.41 13.31
C LYS A 142 -0.68 20.84 12.01
N LYS A 143 -0.22 21.36 10.87
CA LYS A 143 -0.44 20.72 9.57
C LYS A 143 0.30 19.40 9.56
N GLY A 144 -0.42 18.31 9.59
CA GLY A 144 0.11 16.96 9.41
C GLY A 144 -0.08 16.47 7.99
N TYR A 145 0.77 15.54 7.56
CA TYR A 145 0.56 14.74 6.36
C TYR A 145 0.23 13.34 6.79
N TYR A 146 -0.81 12.77 6.21
CA TYR A 146 -1.25 11.41 6.47
C TYR A 146 -1.20 10.60 5.18
N PRO A 147 -1.07 9.26 5.26
CA PRO A 147 -1.28 8.42 4.09
C PRO A 147 -2.66 8.70 3.49
N ASP A 148 -2.73 8.88 2.16
CA ASP A 148 -4.00 9.08 1.46
C ASP A 148 -4.77 7.75 1.37
N LEU A 149 -5.35 7.36 2.50
CA LEU A 149 -6.15 6.16 2.67
C LEU A 149 -7.58 6.51 3.03
N ILE A 150 -8.51 5.65 2.64
CA ILE A 150 -9.95 5.87 2.85
C ILE A 150 -10.34 5.46 4.28
N GLY A 151 -11.10 6.32 4.97
CA GLY A 151 -11.68 6.04 6.27
C GLY A 151 -10.71 6.16 7.45
N LYS A 152 -10.97 5.38 8.52
CA LYS A 152 -10.17 5.40 9.75
C LYS A 152 -8.81 4.74 9.61
N ASP A 153 -8.57 4.01 8.52
CA ASP A 153 -7.34 3.26 8.26
C ASP A 153 -6.09 4.14 8.31
N GLN A 154 -6.24 5.44 8.01
CA GLN A 154 -5.16 6.43 8.16
C GLN A 154 -4.56 6.45 9.56
N ARG A 155 -5.41 6.39 10.61
CA ARG A 155 -4.97 6.49 12.01
C ARG A 155 -4.54 5.13 12.57
N GLU A 156 -5.23 4.08 12.18
CA GLU A 156 -4.94 2.72 12.63
C GLU A 156 -3.57 2.27 12.10
N ILE A 157 -3.28 2.51 10.82
CA ILE A 157 -1.98 2.18 10.22
C ILE A 157 -0.83 2.95 10.87
N LEU A 158 -1.01 4.23 11.17
CA LEU A 158 0.01 5.03 11.85
C LEU A 158 0.31 4.55 13.28
N GLY A 159 -0.66 3.89 13.94
CA GLY A 159 -0.48 3.34 15.28
C GLY A 159 0.23 1.99 15.28
N GLU A 160 0.11 1.22 14.21
CA GLU A 160 0.62 -0.15 14.15
C GLU A 160 1.93 -0.29 13.37
N TYR A 161 2.18 0.59 12.43
CA TYR A 161 3.37 0.52 11.56
C TYR A 161 4.21 1.80 11.66
N PRO A 162 5.53 1.68 11.82
CA PRO A 162 6.40 2.85 11.78
C PRO A 162 6.36 3.50 10.40
N VAL A 163 5.92 4.74 10.35
CA VAL A 163 5.81 5.51 9.11
C VAL A 163 7.01 6.44 8.98
N ILE A 164 7.78 6.26 7.93
CA ILE A 164 8.89 7.15 7.58
C ILE A 164 8.38 8.12 6.52
N TYR A 165 8.29 9.38 6.88
CA TYR A 165 8.04 10.47 5.94
C TYR A 165 9.38 10.93 5.35
N GLN A 166 9.49 10.91 4.04
CA GLN A 166 10.57 11.56 3.30
C GLN A 166 10.04 12.74 2.49
#